data_b2b429f7517747505edc215def717159
#
_entry.id   b2b429f7517747505edc215def717159
#
_cell.length_a   1.000
_cell.length_b   1.000
_cell.length_c   1.000
_cell.angle_alpha   90.00
_cell.angle_beta   90.00
_cell.angle_gamma   90.00
#
_symmetry.space_group_name_H-M   'P 1'
#
loop_
_entity.id
_entity.type
_entity.pdbx_description
1 polymer ?
#
loop_
_entity_poly.entity_id
_entity_poly.type
_entity_poly.pdbx_seq_one_letter_code
_entity_poly.pdbx_strand_id
1 'polypeptide(L)'
;MEKIKVRGLVRIAGWIFICWGAVAALKGFWDAFLGEPEANLYSPKPWEFISRNQWFTWAGFEITYGLACIAIAFLLWKYAVRLPEYMERPQAVNN
;
A
#
# COMPACT_ATOMS: atom_id res chain seq x y z
N MET A 1 -8.36 -6.68 -32.90
CA MET A 1 -8.36 -5.97 -31.64
C MET A 1 -8.18 -6.96 -30.51
N GLU A 2 -7.38 -6.59 -29.53
CA GLU A 2 -7.19 -7.45 -28.38
C GLU A 2 -8.28 -7.20 -27.33
N LYS A 3 -8.67 -8.26 -26.63
CA LYS A 3 -9.58 -8.12 -25.49
C LYS A 3 -8.80 -8.17 -24.21
N ILE A 4 -9.05 -7.24 -23.33
CA ILE A 4 -8.38 -7.14 -22.05
C ILE A 4 -9.42 -7.29 -20.94
N LYS A 5 -9.12 -8.13 -19.94
CA LYS A 5 -10.02 -8.31 -18.80
C LYS A 5 -9.86 -7.14 -17.83
N VAL A 6 -10.53 -6.03 -18.16
CA VAL A 6 -10.37 -4.79 -17.39
C VAL A 6 -10.82 -4.96 -15.96
N ARG A 7 -11.98 -5.57 -15.74
CA ARG A 7 -12.50 -5.78 -14.39
C ARG A 7 -11.57 -6.66 -13.56
N GLY A 8 -11.06 -7.73 -14.16
CA GLY A 8 -10.12 -8.62 -13.48
C GLY A 8 -8.84 -7.92 -13.08
N LEU A 9 -8.28 -7.09 -13.97
CA LEU A 9 -7.06 -6.33 -13.67
C LEU A 9 -7.29 -5.36 -12.52
N VAL A 10 -8.43 -4.68 -12.49
CA VAL A 10 -8.74 -3.74 -11.41
C VAL A 10 -8.92 -4.47 -10.09
N ARG A 11 -9.54 -5.66 -10.09
CA ARG A 11 -9.68 -6.47 -8.90
C ARG A 11 -8.34 -6.93 -8.36
N ILE A 12 -7.43 -7.34 -9.25
CA ILE A 12 -6.07 -7.73 -8.85
C ILE A 12 -5.34 -6.55 -8.24
N ALA A 13 -5.44 -5.37 -8.85
CA ALA A 13 -4.85 -4.17 -8.28
C ALA A 13 -5.39 -3.89 -6.88
N GLY A 14 -6.70 -4.07 -6.67
CA GLY A 14 -7.30 -3.91 -5.35
C GLY A 14 -6.71 -4.87 -4.32
N TRP A 15 -6.50 -6.14 -4.70
CA TRP A 15 -5.88 -7.10 -3.80
C TRP A 15 -4.44 -6.71 -3.45
N ILE A 16 -3.68 -6.22 -4.43
CA ILE A 16 -2.31 -5.76 -4.19
C ILE A 16 -2.32 -4.60 -3.20
N PHE A 17 -3.20 -3.62 -3.40
CA PHE A 17 -3.29 -2.47 -2.49
C PHE A 17 -3.74 -2.86 -1.09
N ILE A 18 -4.68 -3.79 -0.96
CA ILE A 18 -5.16 -4.16 0.37
C ILE A 18 -4.10 -4.97 1.12
N CYS A 19 -3.40 -5.86 0.46
CA CYS A 19 -2.32 -6.62 1.09
C CYS A 19 -1.18 -5.70 1.52
N TRP A 20 -0.76 -4.81 0.64
CA TRP A 20 0.30 -3.86 0.96
C TRP A 20 -0.12 -2.89 2.06
N GLY A 21 -1.35 -2.38 1.97
CA GLY A 21 -1.88 -1.47 2.98
C GLY A 21 -2.00 -2.12 4.34
N ALA A 22 -2.45 -3.38 4.39
CA ALA A 22 -2.54 -4.11 5.64
C ALA A 22 -1.16 -4.30 6.27
N VAL A 23 -0.16 -4.68 5.47
CA VAL A 23 1.20 -4.86 5.97
C VAL A 23 1.76 -3.52 6.49
N ALA A 24 1.58 -2.44 5.73
CA ALA A 24 2.07 -1.13 6.13
C ALA A 24 1.39 -0.64 7.41
N ALA A 25 0.09 -0.81 7.51
CA ALA A 25 -0.65 -0.39 8.70
C ALA A 25 -0.25 -1.21 9.92
N LEU A 26 -0.12 -2.53 9.77
CA LEU A 26 0.30 -3.39 10.87
C LEU A 26 1.71 -3.05 11.34
N LYS A 27 2.61 -2.78 10.39
CA LYS A 27 3.97 -2.37 10.74
C LYS A 27 3.95 -1.04 11.48
N GLY A 28 3.13 -0.09 11.04
CA GLY A 28 3.00 1.20 11.71
C GLY A 28 2.48 1.06 13.15
N PHE A 29 1.48 0.21 13.36
CA PHE A 29 0.98 -0.06 14.71
C PHE A 29 2.03 -0.75 15.57
N TRP A 30 2.75 -1.71 15.00
CA TRP A 30 3.82 -2.38 15.73
C TRP A 30 4.89 -1.37 16.17
N ASP A 31 5.33 -0.52 15.25
CA ASP A 31 6.34 0.48 15.54
C ASP A 31 5.85 1.49 16.59
N ALA A 32 4.57 1.85 16.54
CA ALA A 32 4.03 2.84 17.47
C ALA A 32 3.91 2.30 18.90
N PHE A 33 3.54 1.03 19.04
CA PHE A 33 3.20 0.50 20.36
C PHE A 33 4.21 -0.51 20.91
N LEU A 34 4.88 -1.24 20.05
CA LEU A 34 5.75 -2.33 20.48
C LEU A 34 7.19 -2.20 20.02
N GLY A 35 7.42 -1.44 18.94
CA GLY A 35 8.74 -1.32 18.37
C GLY A 35 9.55 -0.16 18.95
N GLU A 36 10.85 -0.26 18.80
CA GLU A 36 11.77 0.85 19.08
C GLU A 36 12.96 0.73 18.13
N PRO A 37 13.68 1.84 17.87
CA PRO A 37 14.84 1.78 17.00
C PRO A 37 15.89 0.82 17.54
N GLU A 38 16.53 0.09 16.64
CA GLU A 38 17.60 -0.81 17.04
C GLU A 38 18.90 -0.05 17.27
N ALA A 39 19.69 -0.51 18.25
CA ALA A 39 21.03 0.02 18.46
C ALA A 39 21.93 -0.39 17.30
N ASN A 40 22.89 0.46 16.93
CA ASN A 40 23.83 0.17 15.86
C ASN A 40 25.16 0.83 16.14
N LEU A 41 26.08 0.78 15.17
CA LEU A 41 27.42 1.33 15.36
C LEU A 41 27.43 2.84 15.62
N TYR A 42 26.44 3.56 15.08
CA TYR A 42 26.37 5.00 15.23
C TYR A 42 25.64 5.39 16.52
N SER A 43 24.77 4.54 17.02
CA SER A 43 23.98 4.80 18.20
C SER A 43 23.79 3.49 18.97
N PRO A 44 24.53 3.25 20.05
CA PRO A 44 24.38 2.03 20.81
C PRO A 44 23.11 1.99 21.66
N LYS A 45 22.42 3.11 21.80
CA LYS A 45 21.16 3.16 22.54
C LYS A 45 20.00 3.40 21.59
N PRO A 46 18.85 2.70 21.76
CA PRO A 46 17.75 2.80 20.80
C PRO A 46 17.25 4.21 20.51
N TRP A 47 17.14 5.07 21.49
CA TRP A 47 16.57 6.41 21.28
C TRP A 47 17.61 7.51 21.09
N GLU A 48 18.88 7.15 20.92
CA GLU A 48 19.95 8.13 20.78
C GLU A 48 20.01 8.74 19.38
N PHE A 49 19.86 7.91 18.37
CA PHE A 49 19.96 8.35 16.97
C PHE A 49 18.68 9.03 16.48
N ILE A 50 17.53 8.54 16.92
CA ILE A 50 16.26 9.08 16.49
C ILE A 50 15.41 9.35 17.73
N SER A 51 14.78 10.50 17.82
CA SER A 51 13.96 10.83 18.97
C SER A 51 12.66 10.02 18.95
N ARG A 52 12.05 9.87 20.13
CA ARG A 52 10.78 9.17 20.24
C ARG A 52 9.70 9.86 19.44
N ASN A 53 9.68 11.19 19.41
CA ASN A 53 8.71 11.94 18.62
C ASN A 53 8.86 11.68 17.12
N GLN A 54 10.10 11.61 16.64
CA GLN A 54 10.35 11.28 15.24
C GLN A 54 9.90 9.85 14.93
N TRP A 55 10.16 8.92 15.83
CA TRP A 55 9.73 7.54 15.66
C TRP A 55 8.22 7.43 15.56
N PHE A 56 7.49 8.10 16.45
CA PHE A 56 6.04 8.09 16.41
C PHE A 56 5.50 8.82 15.16
N THR A 57 6.18 9.86 14.70
CA THR A 57 5.81 10.52 13.44
C THR A 57 5.89 9.55 12.26
N TRP A 58 6.98 8.80 12.18
CA TRP A 58 7.13 7.79 11.13
C TRP A 58 6.11 6.67 11.24
N ALA A 59 5.86 6.20 12.46
CA ALA A 59 4.85 5.15 12.67
C ALA A 59 3.46 5.64 12.26
N GLY A 60 3.11 6.85 12.63
CA GLY A 60 1.84 7.47 12.23
C GLY A 60 1.73 7.61 10.72
N PHE A 61 2.83 7.98 10.07
CA PHE A 61 2.89 8.07 8.61
C PHE A 61 2.64 6.70 7.97
N GLU A 62 3.27 5.64 8.50
CA GLU A 62 3.06 4.29 7.99
C GLU A 62 1.62 3.83 8.15
N ILE A 63 1.00 4.12 9.29
CA ILE A 63 -0.41 3.78 9.52
C ILE A 63 -1.29 4.52 8.52
N THR A 64 -1.08 5.81 8.35
CA THR A 64 -1.86 6.64 7.41
C THR A 64 -1.69 6.12 5.98
N TYR A 65 -0.47 5.81 5.60
CA TYR A 65 -0.18 5.26 4.26
C TYR A 65 -0.91 3.93 4.06
N GLY A 66 -0.84 3.04 5.05
CA GLY A 66 -1.51 1.74 4.96
C GLY A 66 -3.01 1.88 4.83
N LEU A 67 -3.61 2.77 5.63
CA LEU A 67 -5.05 3.01 5.57
C LEU A 67 -5.45 3.64 4.23
N ALA A 68 -4.63 4.52 3.68
CA ALA A 68 -4.87 5.09 2.36
C ALA A 68 -4.86 4.01 1.27
N CYS A 69 -3.92 3.08 1.33
CA CYS A 69 -3.87 1.96 0.38
C CYS A 69 -5.12 1.08 0.49
N ILE A 70 -5.58 0.81 1.71
CA ILE A 70 -6.80 0.04 1.92
C ILE A 70 -8.01 0.78 1.34
N ALA A 71 -8.10 2.08 1.55
CA ALA A 71 -9.18 2.90 0.99
C ALA A 71 -9.17 2.85 -0.54
N ILE A 72 -7.97 2.94 -1.15
CA ILE A 72 -7.83 2.83 -2.60
C ILE A 72 -8.31 1.46 -3.08
N ALA A 73 -7.98 0.39 -2.35
CA ALA A 73 -8.44 -0.96 -2.71
C ALA A 73 -9.96 -1.04 -2.76
N PHE A 74 -10.65 -0.49 -1.76
CA PHE A 74 -12.10 -0.48 -1.75
C PHE A 74 -12.68 0.35 -2.90
N LEU A 75 -12.06 1.49 -3.21
CA LEU A 75 -12.49 2.29 -4.35
C LEU A 75 -12.31 1.55 -5.66
N LEU A 76 -11.18 0.85 -5.84
CA LEU A 76 -10.96 0.06 -7.04
C LEU A 76 -12.01 -1.03 -7.20
N TRP A 77 -12.33 -1.74 -6.11
CA TRP A 77 -13.36 -2.77 -6.17
C TRP A 77 -14.73 -2.20 -6.44
N LYS A 78 -15.05 -1.04 -5.87
CA LYS A 78 -16.32 -0.38 -6.11
C LYS A 78 -16.47 0.00 -7.58
N TYR A 79 -15.43 0.52 -8.18
CA TYR A 79 -15.47 0.88 -9.60
C TYR A 79 -15.37 -0.34 -10.51
N ALA A 80 -14.73 -1.41 -10.05
CA ALA A 80 -14.60 -2.62 -10.87
C ALA A 80 -15.94 -3.17 -11.32
N VAL A 81 -16.96 -3.09 -10.46
CA VAL A 81 -18.29 -3.62 -10.81
C VAL A 81 -18.97 -2.79 -11.90
N ARG A 82 -18.52 -1.57 -12.12
CA ARG A 82 -19.07 -0.69 -13.18
C ARG A 82 -18.31 -0.82 -14.48
N LEU A 83 -17.18 -1.51 -14.48
CA LEU A 83 -16.40 -1.69 -15.68
C LEU A 83 -16.87 -2.92 -16.44
N PRO A 84 -16.75 -2.92 -17.78
CA PRO A 84 -17.03 -4.13 -18.52
C PRO A 84 -16.01 -5.21 -18.16
N GLU A 85 -16.41 -6.47 -18.29
CA GLU A 85 -15.49 -7.55 -18.01
C GLU A 85 -14.32 -7.56 -18.96
N TYR A 86 -14.55 -7.21 -20.23
CA TYR A 86 -13.52 -7.12 -21.24
C TYR A 86 -13.59 -5.76 -21.93
N MET A 87 -12.45 -5.27 -22.35
CA MET A 87 -12.37 -4.07 -23.15
C MET A 87 -11.49 -4.39 -24.36
N GLU A 88 -11.92 -3.97 -25.55
CA GLU A 88 -11.13 -4.12 -26.73
C GLU A 88 -10.20 -2.92 -26.88
N ARG A 89 -9.00 -3.17 -27.33
CA ARG A 89 -8.09 -2.09 -27.64
C ARG A 89 -7.53 -2.31 -29.05
N PRO A 90 -7.20 -1.23 -29.79
CA PRO A 90 -6.58 -1.36 -31.09
C PRO A 90 -5.25 -2.08 -30.97
N GLN A 91 -4.91 -2.87 -31.96
CA GLN A 91 -3.59 -3.49 -31.99
C GLN A 91 -2.54 -2.42 -32.21
N ALA A 92 -1.43 -2.59 -31.55
CA ALA A 92 -0.37 -1.62 -31.65
C ALA A 92 0.22 -1.53 -33.04
N VAL A 93 0.21 -2.62 -33.74
CA VAL A 93 0.76 -2.60 -35.03
C VAL A 93 -0.24 -2.28 -35.95
N ASN A 94 -0.10 -1.39 -36.67
CA ASN A 94 -0.95 -1.11 -37.50
C ASN A 94 -0.60 -1.28 -38.71
N ASN A 95 -0.33 -1.78 -39.15
CA ASN A 95 -0.09 -1.91 -40.33
C ASN A 95 -0.01 -1.06 -41.14
#